data_449964f163f9a9b90a945c1bd7bfc2af
#
_entry.id   449964f163f9a9b90a945c1bd7bfc2af
#
_cell.length_a   1.000
_cell.length_b   1.000
_cell.length_c   1.000
_cell.angle_alpha   90.00
_cell.angle_beta   90.00
_cell.angle_gamma   90.00
#
_symmetry.space_group_name_H-M   'P 1'
#
loop_
_entity.id
_entity.type
_entity.pdbx_description
1 polymer ?
#
loop_
_entity_poly.entity_id
_entity_poly.type
_entity_poly.pdbx_seq_one_letter_code
_entity_poly.pdbx_strand_id
1 'polypeptide(L)'
;LWNRRQTTKFNGVPYIIQKGAAAVYTDEGQKQIKDLIDYYMANAKVIREGLISVGLQVFGGINAPYIWLKTPNGLDSWAFFDKLLNEANIVGTPGVGFGPSGQGYFRLTAFGSRENTEKAVERFKTRLKL
;
A
#
# COMPACT_ATOMS: atom_id res chain seq x y z
N LEU A 1 -15.15 -4.57 -32.91
CA LEU A 1 -14.02 -3.64 -33.09
C LEU A 1 -12.87 -3.98 -32.14
N TRP A 2 -13.10 -4.14 -30.83
CA TRP A 2 -12.05 -4.45 -29.84
C TRP A 2 -11.36 -5.78 -30.11
N ASN A 3 -12.11 -6.84 -30.33
CA ASN A 3 -11.57 -8.18 -30.62
C ASN A 3 -10.66 -8.15 -31.88
N ARG A 4 -11.08 -7.50 -32.97
CA ARG A 4 -10.27 -7.37 -34.19
C ARG A 4 -8.97 -6.62 -33.90
N ARG A 5 -9.00 -5.53 -33.14
CA ARG A 5 -7.79 -4.79 -32.76
C ARG A 5 -6.85 -5.64 -31.92
N GLN A 6 -7.38 -6.30 -30.90
CA GLN A 6 -6.60 -7.12 -29.98
C GLN A 6 -5.89 -8.26 -30.71
N THR A 7 -6.62 -9.03 -31.51
CA THR A 7 -6.08 -10.17 -32.25
C THR A 7 -5.11 -9.78 -33.36
N THR A 8 -5.16 -8.54 -33.84
CA THR A 8 -4.25 -8.04 -34.88
C THR A 8 -2.95 -7.51 -34.26
N LYS A 9 -2.98 -6.94 -33.06
CA LYS A 9 -1.84 -6.24 -32.44
C LYS A 9 -1.16 -7.02 -31.31
N PHE A 10 -1.80 -8.07 -30.81
CA PHE A 10 -1.31 -8.84 -29.69
C PHE A 10 -1.39 -10.34 -29.97
N ASN A 11 -0.24 -10.98 -30.11
CA ASN A 11 -0.14 -12.42 -30.46
C ASN A 11 -0.17 -13.34 -29.24
N GLY A 12 -0.50 -12.83 -28.08
CA GLY A 12 -0.54 -13.57 -26.83
C GLY A 12 0.61 -13.21 -25.88
N VAL A 13 0.48 -13.67 -24.66
CA VAL A 13 1.48 -13.45 -23.59
C VAL A 13 2.75 -14.25 -23.90
N PRO A 14 3.95 -13.69 -23.71
CA PRO A 14 5.20 -14.43 -23.90
C PRO A 14 5.21 -15.76 -23.10
N TYR A 15 5.80 -16.80 -23.70
CA TYR A 15 5.77 -18.16 -23.14
C TYR A 15 6.31 -18.25 -21.72
N ILE A 16 7.39 -17.53 -21.40
CA ILE A 16 7.97 -17.51 -20.06
C ILE A 16 7.00 -16.96 -19.01
N ILE A 17 6.18 -15.96 -19.38
CA ILE A 17 5.16 -15.39 -18.51
C ILE A 17 4.02 -16.38 -18.31
N GLN A 18 3.63 -17.13 -19.36
CA GLN A 18 2.63 -18.19 -19.24
C GLN A 18 3.12 -19.28 -18.29
N LYS A 19 4.38 -19.69 -18.37
CA LYS A 19 4.98 -20.66 -17.45
C LYS A 19 5.03 -20.15 -16.00
N GLY A 20 5.42 -18.90 -15.82
CA GLY A 20 5.38 -18.24 -14.50
C GLY A 20 3.96 -18.20 -13.93
N ALA A 21 2.97 -17.83 -14.73
CA ALA A 21 1.58 -17.82 -14.31
C ALA A 21 1.06 -19.23 -13.96
N ALA A 22 1.44 -20.24 -14.72
CA ALA A 22 1.07 -21.63 -14.42
C ALA A 22 1.69 -22.14 -13.10
N ALA A 23 2.91 -21.68 -12.76
CA ALA A 23 3.59 -22.05 -11.52
C ALA A 23 2.83 -21.60 -10.27
N VAL A 24 2.02 -20.54 -10.37
CA VAL A 24 1.13 -20.06 -9.28
C VAL A 24 0.17 -21.16 -8.77
N TYR A 25 -0.21 -22.08 -9.64
CA TYR A 25 -1.16 -23.16 -9.33
C TYR A 25 -0.50 -24.46 -8.83
N THR A 26 0.81 -24.48 -8.70
CA THR A 26 1.51 -25.60 -8.04
C THR A 26 1.45 -25.45 -6.52
N ASP A 27 1.61 -26.55 -5.77
CA ASP A 27 1.62 -26.51 -4.30
C ASP A 27 2.71 -25.56 -3.77
N GLU A 28 3.89 -25.57 -4.37
CA GLU A 28 4.99 -24.66 -4.03
C GLU A 28 4.65 -23.21 -4.34
N GLY A 29 4.05 -22.94 -5.50
CA GLY A 29 3.60 -21.59 -5.89
C GLY A 29 2.54 -21.04 -4.93
N GLN A 30 1.55 -21.86 -4.57
CA GLN A 30 0.53 -21.49 -3.59
C GLN A 30 1.13 -21.20 -2.22
N LYS A 31 2.08 -22.02 -1.77
CA LYS A 31 2.78 -21.78 -0.51
C LYS A 31 3.55 -20.46 -0.52
N GLN A 32 4.35 -20.21 -1.55
CA GLN A 32 5.12 -18.97 -1.68
C GLN A 32 4.23 -17.71 -1.71
N ILE A 33 3.10 -17.78 -2.42
CA ILE A 33 2.13 -16.67 -2.47
C ILE A 33 1.54 -16.43 -1.10
N LYS A 34 1.14 -17.49 -0.39
CA LYS A 34 0.60 -17.36 0.95
C LYS A 34 1.61 -16.75 1.92
N ASP A 35 2.83 -17.22 1.92
CA ASP A 35 3.91 -16.70 2.78
C ASP A 35 4.18 -15.21 2.50
N LEU A 36 4.15 -14.80 1.23
CA LEU A 36 4.32 -13.40 0.82
C LEU A 36 3.14 -12.51 1.27
N ILE A 37 1.90 -12.99 1.10
CA ILE A 37 0.71 -12.28 1.56
C ILE A 37 0.74 -12.14 3.08
N ASP A 38 1.04 -13.21 3.80
CA ASP A 38 1.13 -13.20 5.27
C ASP A 38 2.19 -12.18 5.75
N TYR A 39 3.33 -12.09 5.04
CA TYR A 39 4.36 -11.10 5.32
C TYR A 39 3.85 -9.65 5.14
N TYR A 40 3.17 -9.36 4.03
CA TYR A 40 2.62 -8.02 3.79
C TYR A 40 1.49 -7.68 4.77
N MET A 41 0.64 -8.65 5.11
CA MET A 41 -0.43 -8.42 6.07
C MET A 41 0.10 -8.20 7.49
N ALA A 42 1.20 -8.86 7.86
CA ALA A 42 1.89 -8.58 9.12
C ALA A 42 2.50 -7.17 9.15
N ASN A 43 3.04 -6.67 8.03
CA ASN A 43 3.47 -5.26 7.90
C ASN A 43 2.28 -4.30 8.01
N ALA A 44 1.17 -4.61 7.34
CA ALA A 44 -0.05 -3.81 7.42
C ALA A 44 -0.56 -3.66 8.85
N LYS A 45 -0.51 -4.75 9.62
CA LYS A 45 -0.86 -4.74 11.05
C LYS A 45 0.03 -3.78 11.84
N VAL A 46 1.35 -3.83 11.64
CA VAL A 46 2.30 -2.91 12.32
C VAL A 46 1.99 -1.46 12.01
N ILE A 47 1.77 -1.13 10.72
CA ILE A 47 1.41 0.24 10.31
C ILE A 47 0.08 0.65 10.96
N ARG A 48 -0.95 -0.18 10.82
CA ARG A 48 -2.29 0.10 11.32
C ARG A 48 -2.31 0.35 12.83
N GLU A 49 -1.71 -0.54 13.62
CA GLU A 49 -1.64 -0.42 15.07
C GLU A 49 -0.80 0.80 15.49
N GLY A 50 0.29 1.06 14.77
CA GLY A 50 1.13 2.23 14.99
C GLY A 50 0.39 3.55 14.80
N LEU A 51 -0.40 3.69 13.74
CA LEU A 51 -1.19 4.88 13.47
C LEU A 51 -2.35 5.06 14.47
N ILE A 52 -3.02 3.97 14.83
CA ILE A 52 -4.08 4.01 15.84
C ILE A 52 -3.52 4.44 17.20
N SER A 53 -2.33 3.98 17.57
CA SER A 53 -1.71 4.30 18.87
C SER A 53 -1.41 5.80 19.06
N VAL A 54 -1.34 6.57 17.97
CA VAL A 54 -1.19 8.04 18.00
C VAL A 54 -2.50 8.78 17.74
N GLY A 55 -3.63 8.10 17.83
CA GLY A 55 -4.96 8.71 17.79
C GLY A 55 -5.52 8.96 16.38
N LEU A 56 -4.90 8.42 15.32
CA LEU A 56 -5.40 8.61 13.96
C LEU A 56 -6.58 7.68 13.64
N GLN A 57 -7.50 8.20 12.85
CA GLN A 57 -8.58 7.41 12.28
C GLN A 57 -8.06 6.63 11.07
N VAL A 58 -8.09 5.28 11.16
CA VAL A 58 -7.46 4.38 10.20
C VAL A 58 -8.47 3.38 9.64
N PHE A 59 -8.38 3.12 8.34
CA PHE A 59 -9.23 2.20 7.59
C PHE A 59 -8.36 1.22 6.80
N GLY A 60 -8.87 0.01 6.54
CA GLY A 60 -8.15 -1.02 5.80
C GLY A 60 -7.00 -1.65 6.60
N GLY A 61 -6.07 -2.30 5.90
CA GLY A 61 -4.96 -3.03 6.53
C GLY A 61 -5.36 -4.33 7.22
N ILE A 62 -6.55 -4.89 6.92
CA ILE A 62 -7.09 -6.13 7.48
C ILE A 62 -7.18 -7.22 6.42
N ASN A 63 -7.79 -6.91 5.27
CA ASN A 63 -8.01 -7.86 4.17
C ASN A 63 -7.15 -7.53 2.94
N ALA A 64 -6.41 -6.45 2.99
CA ALA A 64 -5.51 -6.01 1.92
C ALA A 64 -4.37 -5.18 2.52
N PRO A 65 -3.16 -5.18 1.91
CA PRO A 65 -1.98 -4.49 2.42
C PRO A 65 -2.00 -2.98 2.10
N TYR A 66 -3.17 -2.37 2.13
CA TYR A 66 -3.40 -0.94 1.95
C TYR A 66 -4.06 -0.36 3.19
N ILE A 67 -3.45 0.71 3.71
CA ILE A 67 -3.91 1.41 4.90
C ILE A 67 -4.30 2.83 4.51
N TRP A 68 -5.52 3.20 4.79
CA TRP A 68 -6.00 4.56 4.65
C TRP A 68 -6.07 5.22 6.02
N LEU A 69 -5.75 6.49 6.08
CA LEU A 69 -5.94 7.30 7.27
C LEU A 69 -6.62 8.62 6.90
N LYS A 70 -7.40 9.16 7.81
CA LYS A 70 -7.87 10.52 7.73
C LYS A 70 -6.73 11.45 8.17
N THR A 71 -6.44 12.50 7.39
CA THR A 71 -5.40 13.46 7.73
C THR A 71 -5.75 14.18 9.03
N PRO A 72 -4.76 14.39 9.92
CA PRO A 72 -5.00 15.06 11.19
C PRO A 72 -5.29 16.56 11.00
N ASN A 73 -5.99 17.15 11.96
CA ASN A 73 -6.21 18.60 12.08
C ASN A 73 -6.83 19.25 10.83
N GLY A 74 -7.56 18.48 10.02
CA GLY A 74 -8.20 19.01 8.80
C GLY A 74 -7.24 19.34 7.67
N LEU A 75 -5.99 18.89 7.73
CA LEU A 75 -5.03 19.06 6.65
C LEU A 75 -5.56 18.47 5.35
N ASP A 76 -5.33 19.14 4.24
CA ASP A 76 -5.55 18.53 2.94
C ASP A 76 -4.50 17.41 2.65
N SER A 77 -4.78 16.60 1.62
CA SER A 77 -3.96 15.44 1.33
C SER A 77 -2.52 15.78 0.94
N TRP A 78 -2.29 16.89 0.25
CA TRP A 78 -0.95 17.33 -0.16
C TRP A 78 -0.18 17.99 0.98
N ALA A 79 -0.84 18.83 1.78
CA ALA A 79 -0.23 19.42 2.97
C ALA A 79 0.23 18.31 3.96
N PHE A 80 -0.55 17.24 4.08
CA PHE A 80 -0.14 16.09 4.89
C PHE A 80 1.02 15.30 4.25
N PHE A 81 1.07 15.18 2.92
CA PHE A 81 2.22 14.61 2.22
C PHE A 81 3.51 15.36 2.55
N ASP A 82 3.50 16.68 2.40
CA ASP A 82 4.66 17.53 2.69
C ASP A 82 5.10 17.41 4.15
N LYS A 83 4.13 17.39 5.07
CA LYS A 83 4.41 17.20 6.50
C LYS A 83 5.07 15.86 6.78
N LEU A 84 4.56 14.76 6.24
CA LEU A 84 5.13 13.41 6.39
C LEU A 84 6.54 13.32 5.81
N LEU A 85 6.75 13.89 4.64
CA LEU A 85 8.05 13.88 3.98
C LEU A 85 9.08 14.67 4.79
N ASN A 86 8.75 15.88 5.20
CA ASN A 86 9.71 16.78 5.85
C ASN A 86 9.99 16.40 7.31
N GLU A 87 8.98 15.98 8.07
CA GLU A 87 9.16 15.68 9.50
C GLU A 87 9.57 14.21 9.75
N ALA A 88 9.01 13.26 9.00
CA ALA A 88 9.20 11.83 9.27
C ALA A 88 9.98 11.08 8.19
N ASN A 89 10.30 11.71 7.04
CA ASN A 89 10.89 11.06 5.87
C ASN A 89 10.07 9.82 5.44
N ILE A 90 8.76 9.99 5.37
CA ILE A 90 7.81 8.96 4.92
C ILE A 90 7.12 9.45 3.66
N VAL A 91 7.06 8.58 2.67
CA VAL A 91 6.35 8.81 1.41
C VAL A 91 5.14 7.88 1.34
N GLY A 92 4.01 8.44 0.98
CA GLY A 92 2.77 7.69 0.73
C GLY A 92 1.96 8.37 -0.36
N THR A 93 0.70 8.06 -0.50
CA THR A 93 -0.13 8.58 -1.59
C THR A 93 -1.21 9.50 -1.04
N PRO A 94 -1.23 10.80 -1.43
CA PRO A 94 -2.34 11.68 -1.14
C PRO A 94 -3.66 11.12 -1.66
N GLY A 95 -4.69 11.10 -0.81
CA GLY A 95 -5.97 10.50 -1.17
C GLY A 95 -6.64 11.18 -2.37
N VAL A 96 -6.45 12.48 -2.53
CA VAL A 96 -6.97 13.23 -3.68
C VAL A 96 -6.46 12.70 -5.03
N GLY A 97 -5.32 11.99 -5.06
CA GLY A 97 -4.82 11.30 -6.26
C GLY A 97 -5.75 10.18 -6.76
N PHE A 98 -6.71 9.75 -5.95
CA PHE A 98 -7.74 8.77 -6.30
C PHE A 98 -9.11 9.40 -6.62
N GLY A 99 -9.16 10.72 -6.68
CA GLY A 99 -10.36 11.51 -6.98
C GLY A 99 -10.75 12.46 -5.84
N PRO A 100 -11.71 13.37 -6.10
CA PRO A 100 -12.08 14.43 -5.14
C PRO A 100 -12.51 13.91 -3.77
N SER A 101 -13.18 12.76 -3.71
CA SER A 101 -13.61 12.14 -2.45
C SER A 101 -12.45 11.67 -1.56
N GLY A 102 -11.23 11.58 -2.10
CA GLY A 102 -10.02 11.25 -1.35
C GLY A 102 -9.38 12.44 -0.64
N GLN A 103 -9.90 13.64 -0.81
CA GLN A 103 -9.38 14.83 -0.12
C GLN A 103 -9.52 14.68 1.41
N GLY A 104 -8.47 15.02 2.14
CA GLY A 104 -8.41 14.82 3.58
C GLY A 104 -8.14 13.36 4.01
N TYR A 105 -7.74 12.53 3.06
CA TYR A 105 -7.28 11.16 3.30
C TYR A 105 -5.89 10.93 2.73
N PHE A 106 -5.23 9.90 3.25
CA PHE A 106 -3.89 9.51 2.82
C PHE A 106 -3.77 7.97 2.81
N ARG A 107 -3.08 7.42 1.81
CA ARG A 107 -2.89 5.97 1.69
C ARG A 107 -1.43 5.58 1.90
N LEU A 108 -1.22 4.60 2.77
CA LEU A 108 0.04 3.88 2.93
C LEU A 108 -0.08 2.46 2.39
N THR A 109 1.05 1.86 2.07
CA THR A 109 1.15 0.47 1.60
C THR A 109 2.11 -0.32 2.46
N ALA A 110 1.88 -1.63 2.56
CA ALA A 110 2.66 -2.53 3.41
C ALA A 110 3.64 -3.42 2.62
N PHE A 111 4.00 -3.04 1.40
CA PHE A 111 4.86 -3.83 0.52
C PHE A 111 6.37 -3.66 0.78
N GLY A 112 6.75 -2.81 1.72
CA GLY A 112 8.14 -2.60 2.11
C GLY A 112 8.71 -3.73 2.96
N SER A 113 10.01 -3.64 3.27
CA SER A 113 10.63 -4.55 4.23
C SER A 113 10.08 -4.32 5.65
N ARG A 114 10.11 -5.37 6.48
CA ARG A 114 9.72 -5.28 7.90
C ARG A 114 10.49 -4.19 8.62
N GLU A 115 11.81 -4.18 8.44
CA GLU A 115 12.70 -3.21 9.08
C GLU A 115 12.31 -1.76 8.73
N ASN A 116 12.08 -1.48 7.43
CA ASN A 116 11.69 -0.13 7.00
C ASN A 116 10.29 0.23 7.47
N THR A 117 9.38 -0.73 7.55
CA THR A 117 8.04 -0.54 8.08
C THR A 117 8.07 -0.13 9.55
N GLU A 118 8.84 -0.84 10.37
CA GLU A 118 8.99 -0.54 11.81
C GLU A 118 9.66 0.82 12.02
N LYS A 119 10.73 1.12 11.28
CA LYS A 119 11.40 2.43 11.31
C LYS A 119 10.46 3.57 10.88
N ALA A 120 9.62 3.34 9.87
CA ALA A 120 8.65 4.34 9.44
C ALA A 120 7.60 4.60 10.53
N VAL A 121 7.06 3.56 11.14
CA VAL A 121 6.09 3.67 12.24
C VAL A 121 6.71 4.37 13.46
N GLU A 122 7.95 4.05 13.82
CA GLU A 122 8.67 4.73 14.89
C GLU A 122 8.81 6.23 14.60
N ARG A 123 9.28 6.59 13.40
CA ARG A 123 9.42 8.00 12.99
C ARG A 123 8.08 8.72 12.97
N PHE A 124 7.03 8.04 12.54
CA PHE A 124 5.67 8.58 12.58
C PHE A 124 5.25 8.95 14.01
N LYS A 125 5.54 8.07 14.97
CA LYS A 125 5.19 8.28 16.40
C LYS A 125 6.04 9.36 17.07
N THR A 126 7.32 9.45 16.72
CA THR A 126 8.29 10.27 17.48
C THR A 126 8.56 11.63 16.87
N ARG A 127 8.40 11.77 15.54
CA ARG A 127 8.79 12.99 14.82
C ARG A 127 7.59 13.79 14.32
N LEU A 128 6.49 13.12 13.98
CA LEU A 128 5.31 13.80 13.45
C LEU A 128 4.56 14.51 14.60
N LYS A 129 4.47 15.82 14.51
CA LYS A 129 3.66 16.64 15.43
C LYS A 129 2.21 16.62 14.94
N LEU A 130 1.38 15.80 15.56
CA LEU A 130 -0.06 15.67 15.27
C LEU A 130 -0.88 16.71 16.00
#